data_f3fe7c1637d0620b1dffc906ce37b23e
#
_entry.id   f3fe7c1637d0620b1dffc906ce37b23e
#
_cell.length_a   1.000
_cell.length_b   1.000
_cell.length_c   1.000
_cell.angle_alpha   90.00
_cell.angle_beta   90.00
_cell.angle_gamma   90.00
#
_symmetry.space_group_name_H-M   'P 1'
#
loop_
_entity.id
_entity.type
_entity.pdbx_description
1 polymer ?
#
loop_
_entity_poly.entity_id
_entity_poly.type
_entity_poly.pdbx_seq_one_letter_code
_entity_poly.pdbx_strand_id
1 'polypeptide(L)'
;MGFFIWQKFWDATRVDVVVTGIEDQAQLTLEEASDLHVEIDIEQLDLEAGVTPTLFFDGVELDDESHEISETGITWDPEPLEEGVHVLAMSIGRPLLDDAKFTWTFAVDGTPPVIDVVSPQPAVPICTPVTVSGQIEKGLASFQIDGEDAEVDEDGGFTLEFDQAPLGPILLTAEDQAGNRAAAEIVIPVEYPSTQGIHVTAAAWGYDPLREHVLEMVDAGKVSAVQLDIKDEGGIVGYDTDVDLAHEIGAVRQEYVLEEAIDLLKSKGVRVIGRIVAFRDGPLARWASENDRMDWVIQDNEGGVLSKYGGFTNVANADVREYNIDLAEEAIDRGVDEILWDYVRRPEGDIEQMVFPGLQVPDDSPEAEKRAVNDNVVSFLAESGRMVRDRCVYQGASLFGIAARNPDAIGQPVPDIARNVDYIAPMLYPSHWVRGEYRVDHPNAQPYDIVEASLSDFQRKAAGSGVAFNLWVQDFSIGIPYGPEEVRAQIEAAADLGVENWLLWNATVRYTPDAITPEMVKRPDGSLRPGS
;
A
#
# COMPACT_ATOMS: atom_id res chain seq x y z
N MET A 1 21.17 2.25 -78.71
CA MET A 1 21.81 1.07 -78.16
C MET A 1 22.66 1.36 -76.89
N GLY A 2 23.35 2.48 -76.82
CA GLY A 2 24.17 2.81 -75.64
C GLY A 2 23.41 3.10 -74.36
N PHE A 3 22.21 3.68 -74.44
CA PHE A 3 21.40 4.00 -73.26
C PHE A 3 20.81 2.75 -72.55
N PHE A 4 20.44 1.72 -73.31
CA PHE A 4 19.92 0.47 -72.73
C PHE A 4 21.02 -0.40 -72.12
N ILE A 5 22.25 -0.30 -72.58
CA ILE A 5 23.38 -1.02 -71.97
C ILE A 5 23.83 -0.35 -70.67
N TRP A 6 23.77 0.96 -70.61
CA TRP A 6 24.08 1.74 -69.39
C TRP A 6 23.05 1.55 -68.27
N GLN A 7 21.79 1.50 -68.62
CA GLN A 7 20.71 1.23 -67.69
C GLN A 7 20.76 -0.16 -67.08
N LYS A 8 21.00 -1.20 -67.95
CA LYS A 8 21.25 -2.55 -67.46
C LYS A 8 22.54 -2.71 -66.66
N PHE A 9 23.56 -1.91 -66.94
CA PHE A 9 24.80 -1.93 -66.15
C PHE A 9 24.60 -1.24 -64.76
N TRP A 10 23.80 -0.18 -64.71
CA TRP A 10 23.41 0.47 -63.47
C TRP A 10 22.53 -0.43 -62.60
N ASP A 11 21.54 -1.11 -63.19
CA ASP A 11 20.65 -2.00 -62.45
C ASP A 11 21.41 -3.27 -61.96
N ALA A 12 22.43 -3.74 -62.71
CA ALA A 12 23.25 -4.90 -62.32
C ALA A 12 24.37 -4.60 -61.29
N THR A 13 24.56 -3.33 -60.91
CA THR A 13 25.59 -2.93 -59.95
C THR A 13 25.02 -2.38 -58.62
N ARG A 14 23.70 -2.30 -58.55
CA ARG A 14 23.01 -1.91 -57.30
C ARG A 14 22.82 -3.14 -56.43
N VAL A 15 23.29 -3.10 -55.21
CA VAL A 15 23.06 -4.09 -54.18
C VAL A 15 22.02 -3.48 -53.21
N ASP A 16 20.85 -4.04 -53.18
CA ASP A 16 19.83 -3.69 -52.23
C ASP A 16 19.89 -4.68 -51.04
N VAL A 17 19.90 -4.13 -49.82
CA VAL A 17 20.04 -4.90 -48.59
C VAL A 17 18.89 -4.53 -47.67
N VAL A 18 18.25 -5.56 -47.11
CA VAL A 18 17.23 -5.43 -46.09
C VAL A 18 17.72 -6.13 -44.83
N VAL A 19 17.65 -5.47 -43.71
CA VAL A 19 18.02 -6.03 -42.39
C VAL A 19 16.79 -6.16 -41.52
N THR A 20 16.67 -7.29 -40.86
CA THR A 20 15.70 -7.54 -39.79
C THR A 20 16.43 -7.95 -38.52
N GLY A 21 15.81 -7.73 -37.36
CA GLY A 21 16.38 -7.98 -36.05
C GLY A 21 17.05 -6.76 -35.40
N ILE A 22 17.63 -5.85 -36.22
CA ILE A 22 18.11 -4.54 -35.75
C ILE A 22 17.64 -3.43 -36.69
N GLU A 23 17.30 -2.26 -36.12
CA GLU A 23 17.12 -1.02 -36.88
C GLU A 23 18.34 -0.11 -36.66
N ASP A 24 18.67 0.73 -37.64
CA ASP A 24 19.73 1.73 -37.44
C ASP A 24 19.30 2.74 -36.38
N GLN A 25 20.15 3.00 -35.41
CA GLN A 25 19.91 3.80 -34.19
C GLN A 25 18.92 3.14 -33.20
N ALA A 26 18.66 1.84 -33.29
CA ALA A 26 17.87 1.11 -32.27
C ALA A 26 18.54 1.18 -30.89
N GLN A 27 17.70 1.17 -29.85
CA GLN A 27 18.12 0.93 -28.47
C GLN A 27 17.48 -0.37 -28.02
N LEU A 28 18.28 -1.28 -27.49
CA LEU A 28 17.87 -2.62 -27.08
C LEU A 28 18.13 -2.78 -25.57
N THR A 29 17.23 -3.45 -24.88
CA THR A 29 17.52 -3.92 -23.51
C THR A 29 18.58 -5.03 -23.54
N LEU A 30 19.15 -5.35 -22.38
CA LEU A 30 20.04 -6.52 -22.23
C LEU A 30 19.31 -7.83 -22.57
N GLU A 31 18.02 -7.94 -22.30
CA GLU A 31 17.19 -9.11 -22.61
C GLU A 31 17.04 -9.25 -24.12
N GLU A 32 16.66 -8.20 -24.83
CA GLU A 32 16.56 -8.19 -26.28
C GLU A 32 17.90 -8.44 -26.95
N ALA A 33 18.98 -7.87 -26.41
CA ALA A 33 20.33 -8.09 -26.91
C ALA A 33 20.84 -9.52 -26.69
N SER A 34 20.35 -10.23 -25.66
CA SER A 34 20.69 -11.63 -25.39
C SER A 34 20.02 -12.61 -26.32
N ASP A 35 18.86 -12.25 -26.88
CA ASP A 35 18.06 -13.03 -27.80
C ASP A 35 18.14 -12.48 -29.24
N LEU A 36 19.15 -11.64 -29.52
CA LEU A 36 19.28 -10.95 -30.80
C LEU A 36 19.53 -11.94 -31.94
N HIS A 37 18.68 -11.88 -32.96
CA HIS A 37 18.80 -12.60 -34.21
C HIS A 37 18.75 -11.61 -35.36
N VAL A 38 19.82 -11.50 -36.13
CA VAL A 38 19.94 -10.56 -37.24
C VAL A 38 19.91 -11.33 -38.56
N GLU A 39 18.99 -10.95 -39.43
CA GLU A 39 18.90 -11.48 -40.80
C GLU A 39 19.14 -10.35 -41.80
N ILE A 40 20.09 -10.53 -42.70
CA ILE A 40 20.49 -9.59 -43.76
C ILE A 40 20.17 -10.20 -45.09
N ASP A 41 19.06 -9.80 -45.70
CA ASP A 41 18.70 -10.21 -47.07
C ASP A 41 19.45 -9.35 -48.09
N ILE A 42 20.06 -10.00 -49.07
CA ILE A 42 20.86 -9.35 -50.12
C ILE A 42 20.26 -9.72 -51.49
N GLU A 43 19.63 -8.75 -52.14
CA GLU A 43 19.14 -8.98 -53.49
C GLU A 43 20.31 -9.17 -54.49
N GLN A 44 20.27 -10.26 -55.28
CA GLN A 44 21.25 -10.59 -56.31
C GLN A 44 22.65 -10.98 -55.77
N LEU A 45 22.71 -11.63 -54.60
CA LEU A 45 23.95 -12.24 -54.13
C LEU A 45 24.37 -13.39 -55.08
N ASP A 46 25.53 -13.26 -55.75
CA ASP A 46 26.06 -14.25 -56.65
C ASP A 46 27.34 -14.89 -56.05
N LEU A 47 27.13 -15.91 -55.21
CA LEU A 47 28.20 -16.65 -54.56
C LEU A 47 29.05 -17.47 -55.59
N GLU A 48 28.45 -17.87 -56.70
CA GLU A 48 29.18 -18.61 -57.76
C GLU A 48 30.19 -17.72 -58.51
N ALA A 49 29.92 -16.39 -58.56
CA ALA A 49 30.84 -15.39 -59.08
C ALA A 49 31.98 -15.03 -58.08
N GLY A 50 32.03 -15.63 -56.94
CA GLY A 50 33.06 -15.37 -55.90
C GLY A 50 32.84 -14.04 -55.14
N VAL A 51 31.60 -13.54 -55.15
CA VAL A 51 31.20 -12.36 -54.35
C VAL A 51 30.80 -12.83 -52.96
N THR A 52 31.67 -12.65 -51.98
CA THR A 52 31.41 -13.01 -50.58
C THR A 52 31.25 -11.75 -49.74
N PRO A 53 30.14 -11.58 -49.04
CA PRO A 53 30.03 -10.53 -48.05
C PRO A 53 30.89 -10.83 -46.84
N THR A 54 31.45 -9.80 -46.23
CA THR A 54 32.22 -9.89 -45.00
C THR A 54 31.54 -9.02 -43.92
N LEU A 55 31.26 -9.61 -42.77
CA LEU A 55 30.68 -8.93 -41.62
C LEU A 55 31.75 -8.46 -40.64
N PHE A 56 31.49 -7.31 -40.04
CA PHE A 56 32.32 -6.73 -38.98
C PHE A 56 31.41 -6.34 -37.83
N PHE A 57 31.81 -6.69 -36.63
CA PHE A 57 31.17 -6.24 -35.42
C PHE A 57 32.18 -5.40 -34.59
N ASP A 58 31.83 -4.18 -34.27
CA ASP A 58 32.68 -3.19 -33.57
C ASP A 58 34.07 -3.03 -34.21
N GLY A 59 34.07 -3.11 -35.55
CA GLY A 59 35.28 -2.97 -36.35
C GLY A 59 36.16 -4.24 -36.42
N VAL A 60 35.74 -5.32 -35.79
CA VAL A 60 36.41 -6.64 -35.88
C VAL A 60 35.68 -7.51 -36.90
N GLU A 61 36.43 -8.11 -37.81
CA GLU A 61 35.89 -9.04 -38.78
C GLU A 61 35.37 -10.30 -38.07
N LEU A 62 34.12 -10.70 -38.37
CA LEU A 62 33.52 -11.91 -37.81
C LEU A 62 34.05 -13.13 -38.58
N ASP A 63 34.40 -14.18 -37.84
CA ASP A 63 34.85 -15.45 -38.45
C ASP A 63 33.68 -16.23 -39.04
N ASP A 64 34.03 -17.18 -39.93
CA ASP A 64 33.05 -18.00 -40.69
C ASP A 64 32.20 -18.93 -39.80
N GLU A 65 32.55 -19.09 -38.50
CA GLU A 65 31.82 -19.90 -37.53
C GLU A 65 30.77 -19.09 -36.73
N SER A 66 30.88 -17.76 -36.76
CA SER A 66 30.03 -16.84 -35.98
C SER A 66 28.77 -16.39 -36.74
N HIS A 67 28.62 -16.67 -38.03
CA HIS A 67 27.47 -16.32 -38.86
C HIS A 67 27.27 -17.33 -39.99
N GLU A 68 26.05 -17.38 -40.53
CA GLU A 68 25.75 -18.27 -41.66
C GLU A 68 25.49 -17.46 -42.94
N ILE A 69 26.14 -17.84 -44.05
CA ILE A 69 25.92 -17.23 -45.37
C ILE A 69 25.11 -18.19 -46.21
N SER A 70 23.97 -17.72 -46.74
CA SER A 70 23.09 -18.44 -47.67
C SER A 70 23.11 -17.83 -49.08
N GLU A 71 22.38 -18.43 -50.01
CA GLU A 71 22.20 -17.88 -51.36
C GLU A 71 21.48 -16.53 -51.40
N THR A 72 20.75 -16.19 -50.35
CA THR A 72 19.89 -15.01 -50.28
C THR A 72 20.34 -13.98 -49.24
N GLY A 73 21.28 -14.33 -48.35
CA GLY A 73 21.67 -13.40 -47.29
C GLY A 73 22.54 -14.01 -46.21
N ILE A 74 22.59 -13.34 -45.09
CA ILE A 74 23.41 -13.70 -43.93
C ILE A 74 22.52 -13.72 -42.70
N THR A 75 22.70 -14.73 -41.84
CA THR A 75 22.15 -14.73 -40.46
C THR A 75 23.27 -14.65 -39.46
N TRP A 76 23.06 -13.84 -38.40
CA TRP A 76 24.01 -13.64 -37.32
C TRP A 76 23.30 -13.68 -35.99
N ASP A 77 23.74 -14.62 -35.14
CA ASP A 77 23.29 -14.79 -33.77
C ASP A 77 24.49 -14.47 -32.84
N PRO A 78 24.61 -13.25 -32.31
CA PRO A 78 25.71 -12.90 -31.45
C PRO A 78 25.63 -13.61 -30.09
N GLU A 79 26.80 -13.80 -29.45
CA GLU A 79 26.78 -14.03 -28.01
C GLU A 79 26.19 -12.80 -27.30
N PRO A 80 25.67 -12.92 -26.02
CA PRO A 80 25.09 -11.79 -25.30
C PRO A 80 26.01 -10.56 -25.35
N LEU A 81 25.44 -9.44 -25.81
CA LEU A 81 26.18 -8.22 -26.00
C LEU A 81 26.29 -7.46 -24.66
N GLU A 82 27.40 -6.75 -24.45
CA GLU A 82 27.59 -5.87 -23.30
C GLU A 82 26.84 -4.53 -23.52
N GLU A 83 26.62 -3.77 -22.43
CA GLU A 83 26.12 -2.40 -22.54
C GLU A 83 27.06 -1.51 -23.35
N GLY A 84 26.49 -0.73 -24.25
CA GLY A 84 27.24 0.22 -25.06
C GLY A 84 26.68 0.41 -26.46
N VAL A 85 27.39 1.24 -27.24
CA VAL A 85 27.07 1.47 -28.65
C VAL A 85 27.83 0.45 -29.50
N HIS A 86 27.10 -0.27 -30.30
CA HIS A 86 27.62 -1.30 -31.19
C HIS A 86 27.42 -0.92 -32.63
N VAL A 87 28.31 -1.43 -33.50
CA VAL A 87 28.29 -1.18 -34.91
C VAL A 87 28.40 -2.52 -35.67
N LEU A 88 27.32 -2.91 -36.33
CA LEU A 88 27.36 -3.98 -37.31
C LEU A 88 27.66 -3.37 -38.68
N ALA A 89 28.69 -3.85 -39.36
CA ALA A 89 29.04 -3.40 -40.71
C ALA A 89 29.19 -4.58 -41.66
N MET A 90 28.84 -4.36 -42.92
CA MET A 90 29.02 -5.36 -43.98
C MET A 90 29.74 -4.75 -45.17
N SER A 91 30.69 -5.47 -45.74
CA SER A 91 31.36 -5.12 -46.99
C SER A 91 31.14 -6.22 -48.05
N ILE A 92 30.70 -5.83 -49.22
CA ILE A 92 30.49 -6.73 -50.33
C ILE A 92 31.44 -6.33 -51.45
N GLY A 93 32.41 -7.20 -51.77
CA GLY A 93 33.36 -7.04 -52.88
C GLY A 93 32.65 -7.05 -54.23
N ARG A 94 32.95 -6.07 -55.11
CA ARG A 94 32.36 -5.97 -56.45
C ARG A 94 33.44 -5.94 -57.50
N PRO A 95 33.41 -6.88 -58.49
CA PRO A 95 34.40 -6.90 -59.55
C PRO A 95 34.41 -5.57 -60.32
N LEU A 96 35.57 -4.93 -60.43
CA LEU A 96 35.81 -3.66 -61.14
C LEU A 96 35.15 -2.42 -60.58
N LEU A 97 34.58 -2.49 -59.39
CA LEU A 97 33.99 -1.38 -58.66
C LEU A 97 34.52 -1.35 -57.21
N ASP A 98 34.32 -0.22 -56.53
CA ASP A 98 34.56 -0.17 -55.10
C ASP A 98 33.58 -1.07 -54.35
N ASP A 99 34.01 -1.65 -53.22
CA ASP A 99 33.14 -2.47 -52.38
C ASP A 99 31.90 -1.71 -51.91
N ALA A 100 30.74 -2.39 -51.88
CA ALA A 100 29.54 -1.88 -51.27
C ALA A 100 29.67 -2.03 -49.76
N LYS A 101 29.41 -0.95 -48.99
CA LYS A 101 29.49 -0.93 -47.55
C LYS A 101 28.17 -0.50 -46.93
N PHE A 102 27.76 -1.23 -45.91
CA PHE A 102 26.56 -0.98 -45.12
C PHE A 102 26.94 -0.93 -43.67
N THR A 103 26.26 -0.12 -42.89
CA THR A 103 26.56 0.03 -41.47
C THR A 103 25.26 0.29 -40.73
N TRP A 104 25.06 -0.41 -39.62
CA TRP A 104 23.97 -0.26 -38.69
C TRP A 104 24.57 0.01 -37.31
N THR A 105 24.13 1.09 -36.67
CA THR A 105 24.54 1.45 -35.33
C THR A 105 23.37 1.22 -34.42
N PHE A 106 23.59 0.57 -33.29
CA PHE A 106 22.57 0.36 -32.25
C PHE A 106 23.22 0.44 -30.87
N ALA A 107 22.43 0.66 -29.85
CA ALA A 107 22.89 0.68 -28.45
C ALA A 107 22.24 -0.44 -27.67
N VAL A 108 22.99 -1.04 -26.75
CA VAL A 108 22.48 -1.93 -25.71
C VAL A 108 22.53 -1.16 -24.40
N ASP A 109 21.36 -1.02 -23.77
CA ASP A 109 21.19 -0.31 -22.50
C ASP A 109 20.37 -1.19 -21.55
N GLY A 110 20.96 -1.61 -20.46
CA GLY A 110 20.33 -2.40 -19.41
C GLY A 110 20.08 -1.61 -18.12
N THR A 111 20.35 -0.30 -18.14
CA THR A 111 20.25 0.54 -16.95
C THR A 111 18.89 1.24 -16.87
N PRO A 112 18.02 0.86 -15.90
CA PRO A 112 16.74 1.56 -15.71
C PRO A 112 16.91 3.05 -15.42
N PRO A 113 15.96 3.91 -15.86
CA PRO A 113 16.03 5.33 -15.60
C PRO A 113 15.97 5.65 -14.10
N VAL A 114 16.60 6.74 -13.70
CA VAL A 114 16.63 7.17 -12.28
C VAL A 114 15.48 8.14 -12.02
N ILE A 115 14.65 7.82 -11.01
CA ILE A 115 13.62 8.72 -10.45
C ILE A 115 14.12 9.20 -9.09
N ASP A 116 14.46 10.48 -8.97
CA ASP A 116 14.94 11.09 -7.71
C ASP A 116 13.84 11.94 -7.08
N VAL A 117 13.26 11.42 -6.02
CA VAL A 117 12.21 12.07 -5.24
C VAL A 117 12.34 11.72 -3.76
N VAL A 118 12.15 12.71 -2.90
CA VAL A 118 12.14 12.49 -1.46
C VAL A 118 10.83 11.81 -1.05
N SER A 119 10.90 10.65 -0.40
CA SER A 119 9.73 9.95 0.16
C SER A 119 10.10 9.25 1.49
N PRO A 120 9.28 9.35 2.54
CA PRO A 120 8.08 10.18 2.61
C PRO A 120 8.39 11.68 2.55
N GLN A 121 7.43 12.46 2.08
CA GLN A 121 7.49 13.91 2.15
C GLN A 121 7.38 14.37 3.62
N PRO A 122 7.79 15.62 3.96
CA PRO A 122 7.46 16.19 5.25
C PRO A 122 5.95 16.17 5.50
N ALA A 123 5.55 15.88 6.75
CA ALA A 123 4.14 15.88 7.12
C ALA A 123 3.53 17.28 6.95
N VAL A 124 2.31 17.33 6.43
CA VAL A 124 1.57 18.57 6.16
C VAL A 124 0.25 18.59 6.93
N PRO A 125 -0.30 19.76 7.27
CA PRO A 125 -1.63 19.82 7.87
C PRO A 125 -2.68 19.19 6.94
N ILE A 126 -3.64 18.48 7.52
CA ILE A 126 -4.75 17.92 6.74
C ILE A 126 -5.52 19.02 5.99
N CYS A 127 -6.05 18.73 4.82
CA CYS A 127 -6.81 19.67 3.98
C CYS A 127 -6.05 20.95 3.60
N THR A 128 -4.76 20.85 3.45
CA THR A 128 -3.96 21.95 2.89
C THR A 128 -3.37 21.54 1.55
N PRO A 129 -3.30 22.47 0.57
CA PRO A 129 -2.62 22.20 -0.69
C PRO A 129 -1.16 21.81 -0.47
N VAL A 130 -0.70 20.85 -1.26
CA VAL A 130 0.69 20.37 -1.20
C VAL A 130 1.28 20.26 -2.59
N THR A 131 2.57 20.62 -2.70
CA THR A 131 3.35 20.51 -3.93
C THR A 131 4.52 19.58 -3.68
N VAL A 132 4.70 18.60 -4.56
CA VAL A 132 5.85 17.69 -4.57
C VAL A 132 6.63 17.89 -5.84
N SER A 133 7.95 18.00 -5.73
CA SER A 133 8.84 18.10 -6.88
C SER A 133 9.90 17.01 -6.84
N GLY A 134 10.34 16.58 -8.02
CA GLY A 134 11.39 15.60 -8.17
C GLY A 134 12.17 15.81 -9.46
N GLN A 135 13.13 14.93 -9.68
CA GLN A 135 13.95 14.87 -10.88
C GLN A 135 13.89 13.49 -11.48
N ILE A 136 13.89 13.42 -12.80
CA ILE A 136 13.93 12.17 -13.53
C ILE A 136 14.98 12.28 -14.64
N GLU A 137 15.52 11.16 -15.05
CA GLU A 137 16.43 11.09 -16.18
C GLU A 137 15.80 11.66 -17.47
N LYS A 138 16.64 12.28 -18.33
CA LYS A 138 16.18 12.89 -19.59
C LYS A 138 16.09 11.83 -20.69
N GLY A 139 15.25 12.12 -21.69
CA GLY A 139 15.19 11.31 -22.89
C GLY A 139 14.36 10.03 -22.74
N LEU A 140 13.43 10.02 -21.80
CA LEU A 140 12.52 8.91 -21.58
C LEU A 140 11.60 8.64 -22.79
N ALA A 141 11.17 7.40 -22.91
CA ALA A 141 10.07 7.00 -23.80
C ALA A 141 8.71 7.34 -23.15
N SER A 142 8.59 7.14 -21.82
CA SER A 142 7.40 7.52 -21.07
C SER A 142 7.72 7.85 -19.61
N PHE A 143 6.88 8.73 -19.02
CA PHE A 143 6.82 8.98 -17.58
C PHE A 143 5.36 9.08 -17.17
N GLN A 144 4.98 8.33 -16.14
CA GLN A 144 3.59 8.24 -15.69
C GLN A 144 3.49 8.40 -14.18
N ILE A 145 2.37 8.96 -13.73
CA ILE A 145 1.97 9.12 -12.34
C ILE A 145 0.61 8.46 -12.17
N ASP A 146 0.53 7.44 -11.31
CA ASP A 146 -0.66 6.59 -11.12
C ASP A 146 -1.24 6.05 -12.46
N GLY A 147 -0.36 5.79 -13.44
CA GLY A 147 -0.71 5.26 -14.76
C GLY A 147 -1.15 6.31 -15.79
N GLU A 148 -1.18 7.60 -15.44
CA GLU A 148 -1.47 8.70 -16.36
C GLU A 148 -0.17 9.38 -16.81
N ASP A 149 -0.08 9.73 -18.09
CA ASP A 149 1.11 10.38 -18.65
C ASP A 149 1.36 11.75 -17.98
N ALA A 150 2.60 12.01 -17.61
CA ALA A 150 3.00 13.22 -16.92
C ALA A 150 4.08 13.99 -17.70
N GLU A 151 4.05 15.33 -17.56
CA GLU A 151 5.02 16.21 -18.19
C GLU A 151 6.29 16.33 -17.36
N VAL A 152 7.43 16.38 -18.04
CA VAL A 152 8.76 16.62 -17.51
C VAL A 152 9.34 17.85 -18.20
N ASP A 153 9.95 18.74 -17.47
CA ASP A 153 10.59 19.92 -18.04
C ASP A 153 11.90 19.60 -18.81
N GLU A 154 12.48 20.61 -19.49
CA GLU A 154 13.71 20.43 -20.28
C GLU A 154 14.92 19.96 -19.45
N ASP A 155 14.87 20.14 -18.12
CA ASP A 155 15.94 19.74 -17.19
C ASP A 155 15.67 18.41 -16.48
N GLY A 156 14.54 17.75 -16.76
CA GLY A 156 14.13 16.51 -16.11
C GLY A 156 13.34 16.74 -14.83
N GLY A 157 12.95 17.97 -14.53
CA GLY A 157 12.13 18.30 -13.37
C GLY A 157 10.65 17.94 -13.58
N PHE A 158 9.99 17.46 -12.53
CA PHE A 158 8.54 17.34 -12.49
C PHE A 158 7.98 17.96 -11.21
N THR A 159 6.73 18.40 -11.27
CA THR A 159 6.02 18.99 -10.14
C THR A 159 4.58 18.47 -10.11
N LEU A 160 4.16 17.99 -8.94
CA LEU A 160 2.82 17.53 -8.66
C LEU A 160 2.14 18.50 -7.71
N GLU A 161 0.94 18.93 -8.04
CA GLU A 161 0.14 19.81 -7.21
C GLU A 161 -1.15 19.07 -6.79
N PHE A 162 -1.45 19.08 -5.50
CA PHE A 162 -2.65 18.48 -4.94
C PHE A 162 -3.36 19.54 -4.10
N ASP A 163 -4.69 19.57 -4.17
CA ASP A 163 -5.52 20.42 -3.30
C ASP A 163 -5.38 20.03 -1.82
N GLN A 164 -5.03 18.79 -1.56
CA GLN A 164 -4.66 18.24 -0.25
C GLN A 164 -3.78 17.00 -0.42
N ALA A 165 -3.03 16.63 0.62
CA ALA A 165 -2.23 15.41 0.62
C ALA A 165 -3.13 14.17 0.35
N PRO A 166 -2.91 13.41 -0.73
CA PRO A 166 -3.65 12.16 -0.96
C PRO A 166 -3.33 11.15 0.16
N LEU A 167 -4.28 10.28 0.46
CA LEU A 167 -4.03 9.14 1.32
C LEU A 167 -3.66 7.93 0.45
N GLY A 168 -2.51 7.33 0.74
CA GLY A 168 -1.92 6.26 -0.06
C GLY A 168 -0.68 6.72 -0.82
N PRO A 169 0.11 5.76 -1.32
CA PRO A 169 1.27 6.06 -2.15
C PRO A 169 0.84 6.53 -3.54
N ILE A 170 1.56 7.49 -4.07
CA ILE A 170 1.50 7.93 -5.47
C ILE A 170 2.58 7.14 -6.22
N LEU A 171 2.21 6.40 -7.25
CA LEU A 171 3.14 5.57 -8.03
C LEU A 171 3.70 6.37 -9.21
N LEU A 172 5.01 6.48 -9.26
CA LEU A 172 5.76 7.00 -10.42
C LEU A 172 6.31 5.83 -11.21
N THR A 173 6.15 5.85 -12.52
CA THR A 173 6.80 4.88 -13.43
C THR A 173 7.46 5.59 -14.59
N ALA A 174 8.63 5.12 -14.97
CA ALA A 174 9.39 5.65 -16.09
C ALA A 174 9.90 4.52 -16.97
N GLU A 175 9.96 4.78 -18.28
CA GLU A 175 10.54 3.89 -19.26
C GLU A 175 11.50 4.70 -20.15
N ASP A 176 12.72 4.20 -20.35
CA ASP A 176 13.69 4.81 -21.24
C ASP A 176 13.45 4.41 -22.71
N GLN A 177 14.31 4.89 -23.61
CA GLN A 177 14.20 4.59 -25.04
C GLN A 177 14.55 3.14 -25.40
N ALA A 178 15.28 2.44 -24.53
CA ALA A 178 15.58 1.03 -24.67
C ALA A 178 14.45 0.11 -24.16
N GLY A 179 13.53 0.63 -23.32
CA GLY A 179 12.44 -0.12 -22.72
C GLY A 179 12.70 -0.54 -21.28
N ASN A 180 13.83 -0.12 -20.65
CA ASN A 180 14.06 -0.38 -19.24
C ASN A 180 13.12 0.45 -18.38
N ARG A 181 12.62 -0.15 -17.29
CA ARG A 181 11.59 0.45 -16.44
C ARG A 181 12.07 0.69 -15.02
N ALA A 182 11.70 1.83 -14.48
CA ALA A 182 11.85 2.19 -13.08
C ALA A 182 10.50 2.54 -12.46
N ALA A 183 10.38 2.33 -11.14
CA ALA A 183 9.25 2.76 -10.36
C ALA A 183 9.71 3.36 -9.03
N ALA A 184 8.98 4.38 -8.57
CA ALA A 184 9.15 4.98 -7.25
C ALA A 184 7.79 5.31 -6.65
N GLU A 185 7.73 5.38 -5.32
CA GLU A 185 6.51 5.74 -4.60
C GLU A 185 6.73 7.06 -3.83
N ILE A 186 5.75 7.94 -3.86
CA ILE A 186 5.70 9.13 -3.02
C ILE A 186 4.62 8.93 -1.97
N VAL A 187 4.98 9.12 -0.70
CA VAL A 187 4.04 9.16 0.42
C VAL A 187 4.06 10.56 1.03
N ILE A 188 2.90 11.17 1.18
CA ILE A 188 2.72 12.48 1.78
C ILE A 188 1.95 12.33 3.10
N PRO A 189 2.63 12.20 4.24
CA PRO A 189 1.97 12.05 5.53
C PRO A 189 1.29 13.35 5.95
N VAL A 190 0.23 13.23 6.75
CA VAL A 190 -0.39 14.38 7.39
C VAL A 190 0.04 14.51 8.84
N GLU A 191 0.03 15.73 9.38
CA GLU A 191 0.26 16.00 10.79
C GLU A 191 -0.89 15.40 11.61
N TYR A 192 -0.62 14.29 12.32
CA TYR A 192 -1.62 13.68 13.19
C TYR A 192 -1.64 14.39 14.54
N PRO A 193 -2.81 14.85 15.01
CA PRO A 193 -2.91 15.62 16.24
C PRO A 193 -2.60 14.78 17.48
N SER A 194 -2.06 15.42 18.52
CA SER A 194 -1.79 14.77 19.80
C SER A 194 -3.06 14.16 20.38
N THR A 195 -3.04 12.85 20.65
CA THR A 195 -4.21 12.06 21.01
C THR A 195 -3.93 11.20 22.23
N GLN A 196 -4.61 11.50 23.33
CA GLN A 196 -4.64 10.70 24.55
C GLN A 196 -6.10 10.39 24.85
N GLY A 197 -6.51 9.15 24.57
CA GLY A 197 -7.93 8.83 24.54
C GLY A 197 -8.34 7.63 25.38
N ILE A 198 -9.65 7.46 25.47
CA ILE A 198 -10.30 6.29 26.07
C ILE A 198 -11.37 5.75 25.12
N HIS A 199 -11.51 4.44 25.10
CA HIS A 199 -12.59 3.75 24.40
C HIS A 199 -13.89 3.80 25.20
N VAL A 200 -15.02 4.04 24.54
CA VAL A 200 -16.35 4.03 25.15
C VAL A 200 -17.32 3.29 24.23
N THR A 201 -17.89 2.20 24.72
CA THR A 201 -18.93 1.48 23.97
C THR A 201 -20.22 2.31 23.91
N ALA A 202 -21.05 2.09 22.89
CA ALA A 202 -22.36 2.72 22.76
C ALA A 202 -23.22 2.50 24.03
N ALA A 203 -23.29 1.26 24.51
CA ALA A 203 -24.02 0.90 25.73
C ALA A 203 -23.49 1.62 26.98
N ALA A 204 -22.18 1.81 27.09
CA ALA A 204 -21.59 2.55 28.21
C ALA A 204 -21.90 4.05 28.15
N TRP A 205 -21.90 4.62 26.94
CA TRP A 205 -22.29 6.02 26.76
C TRP A 205 -23.78 6.25 27.06
N GLY A 206 -24.65 5.32 26.67
CA GLY A 206 -26.07 5.34 26.99
C GLY A 206 -26.41 5.14 28.47
N TYR A 207 -25.47 4.59 29.26
CA TYR A 207 -25.67 4.34 30.69
C TYR A 207 -25.05 5.46 31.56
N ASP A 208 -25.90 6.28 32.17
CA ASP A 208 -25.50 7.49 32.92
C ASP A 208 -24.29 7.32 33.85
N PRO A 209 -24.18 6.28 34.69
CA PRO A 209 -23.04 6.17 35.60
C PRO A 209 -21.69 5.95 34.94
N LEU A 210 -21.66 5.30 33.77
CA LEU A 210 -20.42 5.12 32.99
C LEU A 210 -20.11 6.37 32.18
N ARG A 211 -21.13 7.00 31.60
CA ARG A 211 -20.96 8.29 30.91
C ARG A 211 -20.45 9.37 31.89
N GLU A 212 -20.98 9.45 33.08
CA GLU A 212 -20.50 10.39 34.12
C GLU A 212 -19.03 10.14 34.46
N HIS A 213 -18.60 8.88 34.63
CA HIS A 213 -17.19 8.54 34.86
C HIS A 213 -16.27 8.98 33.68
N VAL A 214 -16.71 8.78 32.43
CA VAL A 214 -15.99 9.30 31.26
C VAL A 214 -15.88 10.82 31.28
N LEU A 215 -16.99 11.52 31.59
CA LEU A 215 -17.02 12.98 31.66
C LEU A 215 -16.18 13.53 32.81
N GLU A 216 -16.10 12.84 33.95
CA GLU A 216 -15.18 13.17 35.04
C GLU A 216 -13.71 13.13 34.59
N MET A 217 -13.31 12.13 33.81
CA MET A 217 -11.96 12.06 33.23
C MET A 217 -11.69 13.19 32.24
N VAL A 218 -12.67 13.51 31.39
CA VAL A 218 -12.61 14.64 30.47
C VAL A 218 -12.45 15.97 31.23
N ASP A 219 -13.31 16.21 32.22
CA ASP A 219 -13.32 17.46 33.02
C ASP A 219 -12.05 17.61 33.88
N ALA A 220 -11.49 16.49 34.34
CA ALA A 220 -10.21 16.47 35.03
C ALA A 220 -8.99 16.63 34.08
N GLY A 221 -9.21 16.73 32.75
CA GLY A 221 -8.14 16.90 31.78
C GLY A 221 -7.26 15.66 31.61
N LYS A 222 -7.76 14.48 31.96
CA LYS A 222 -7.04 13.20 31.86
C LYS A 222 -6.99 12.64 30.43
N VAL A 223 -7.84 13.13 29.54
CA VAL A 223 -7.90 12.72 28.13
C VAL A 223 -8.12 13.92 27.21
N SER A 224 -7.64 13.81 25.97
CA SER A 224 -7.84 14.79 24.90
C SER A 224 -8.76 14.25 23.78
N ALA A 225 -9.06 12.95 23.81
CA ALA A 225 -9.94 12.29 22.87
C ALA A 225 -10.85 11.25 23.56
N VAL A 226 -12.03 11.05 23.00
CA VAL A 226 -12.92 9.93 23.35
C VAL A 226 -13.23 9.15 22.06
N GLN A 227 -12.96 7.86 22.09
CA GLN A 227 -13.32 6.98 21.00
C GLN A 227 -14.67 6.33 21.32
N LEU A 228 -15.66 6.63 20.49
CA LEU A 228 -17.02 6.06 20.57
C LEU A 228 -17.20 4.93 19.58
N ASP A 229 -17.88 3.85 19.98
CA ASP A 229 -18.32 2.82 19.05
C ASP A 229 -19.48 3.32 18.18
N ILE A 230 -19.22 3.43 16.89
CA ILE A 230 -20.22 3.58 15.83
C ILE A 230 -20.84 2.22 15.53
N LYS A 231 -19.98 1.21 15.30
CA LYS A 231 -20.34 -0.20 15.20
C LYS A 231 -19.38 -1.04 16.04
N ASP A 232 -19.92 -1.81 16.98
CA ASP A 232 -19.16 -2.58 17.97
C ASP A 232 -18.72 -3.98 17.46
N GLU A 233 -18.01 -4.75 18.30
CA GLU A 233 -17.55 -6.11 17.95
C GLU A 233 -18.70 -7.15 17.84
N GLY A 234 -19.90 -6.82 18.20
CA GLY A 234 -21.11 -7.61 17.95
C GLY A 234 -21.73 -7.32 16.59
N GLY A 235 -21.21 -6.34 15.86
CA GLY A 235 -21.82 -5.80 14.64
C GLY A 235 -23.01 -4.88 14.92
N ILE A 236 -23.10 -4.32 16.13
CA ILE A 236 -24.20 -3.47 16.57
C ILE A 236 -23.88 -2.00 16.33
N VAL A 237 -24.79 -1.29 15.66
CA VAL A 237 -24.78 0.17 15.52
C VAL A 237 -25.54 0.76 16.70
N GLY A 238 -24.87 1.56 17.52
CA GLY A 238 -25.37 1.98 18.83
C GLY A 238 -26.34 3.17 18.83
N TYR A 239 -26.54 3.80 17.68
CA TYR A 239 -27.41 4.97 17.50
C TYR A 239 -28.41 4.75 16.37
N ASP A 240 -29.36 5.65 16.20
CA ASP A 240 -30.34 5.62 15.10
C ASP A 240 -29.64 6.12 13.82
N THR A 241 -29.21 5.17 13.00
CA THR A 241 -28.48 5.42 11.73
C THR A 241 -29.48 5.59 10.58
N ASP A 242 -29.10 6.37 9.57
CA ASP A 242 -29.83 6.49 8.31
C ASP A 242 -29.43 5.40 7.28
N VAL A 243 -28.48 4.52 7.62
CA VAL A 243 -28.03 3.42 6.74
C VAL A 243 -29.08 2.30 6.74
N ASP A 244 -29.84 2.19 5.65
CA ASP A 244 -30.97 1.25 5.51
C ASP A 244 -30.58 -0.21 5.84
N LEU A 245 -29.42 -0.66 5.38
CA LEU A 245 -28.95 -2.04 5.60
C LEU A 245 -28.77 -2.35 7.08
N ALA A 246 -28.33 -1.39 7.91
CA ALA A 246 -28.20 -1.59 9.36
C ALA A 246 -29.55 -1.92 10.02
N HIS A 247 -30.63 -1.30 9.56
CA HIS A 247 -31.99 -1.59 10.01
C HIS A 247 -32.46 -2.95 9.50
N GLU A 248 -32.23 -3.24 8.22
CA GLU A 248 -32.65 -4.49 7.56
C GLU A 248 -32.04 -5.73 8.24
N ILE A 249 -30.75 -5.67 8.58
CA ILE A 249 -30.05 -6.76 9.28
C ILE A 249 -30.32 -6.81 10.79
N GLY A 250 -31.06 -5.83 11.31
CA GLY A 250 -31.40 -5.74 12.74
C GLY A 250 -30.20 -5.38 13.63
N ALA A 251 -29.23 -4.63 13.09
CA ALA A 251 -28.04 -4.21 13.83
C ALA A 251 -28.25 -2.99 14.72
N VAL A 252 -29.28 -2.18 14.45
CA VAL A 252 -29.49 -0.90 15.13
C VAL A 252 -29.97 -1.08 16.57
N ARG A 253 -29.32 -0.35 17.48
CA ARG A 253 -29.75 -0.14 18.87
C ARG A 253 -29.70 1.37 19.14
N GLN A 254 -30.76 1.90 19.72
CA GLN A 254 -30.84 3.32 20.05
C GLN A 254 -30.35 3.51 21.50
N GLU A 255 -29.09 3.28 21.75
CA GLU A 255 -28.47 3.37 23.08
C GLU A 255 -28.12 4.82 23.44
N TYR A 256 -27.81 5.65 22.43
CA TYR A 256 -27.52 7.07 22.58
C TYR A 256 -27.84 7.85 21.29
N VAL A 257 -27.80 9.18 21.38
CA VAL A 257 -27.89 10.08 20.22
C VAL A 257 -26.48 10.54 19.87
N LEU A 258 -26.03 10.20 18.67
CA LEU A 258 -24.63 10.40 18.26
C LEU A 258 -24.24 11.88 18.24
N GLU A 259 -25.07 12.74 17.66
CA GLU A 259 -24.82 14.19 17.57
C GLU A 259 -24.75 14.84 18.95
N GLU A 260 -25.63 14.46 19.90
CA GLU A 260 -25.59 14.99 21.26
C GLU A 260 -24.30 14.58 21.99
N ALA A 261 -23.82 13.36 21.75
CA ALA A 261 -22.57 12.88 22.32
C ALA A 261 -21.37 13.66 21.75
N ILE A 262 -21.33 13.84 20.43
CA ILE A 262 -20.30 14.61 19.74
C ILE A 262 -20.28 16.07 20.22
N ASP A 263 -21.44 16.73 20.22
CA ASP A 263 -21.57 18.13 20.65
C ASP A 263 -21.11 18.32 22.09
N LEU A 264 -21.51 17.41 22.99
CA LEU A 264 -21.10 17.45 24.39
C LEU A 264 -19.58 17.33 24.55
N LEU A 265 -18.95 16.35 23.88
CA LEU A 265 -17.50 16.12 23.94
C LEU A 265 -16.73 17.30 23.34
N LYS A 266 -17.15 17.77 22.16
CA LYS A 266 -16.53 18.91 21.49
C LYS A 266 -16.67 20.21 22.30
N SER A 267 -17.80 20.42 22.97
CA SER A 267 -17.99 21.57 23.88
C SER A 267 -16.98 21.58 25.05
N LYS A 268 -16.43 20.42 25.41
CA LYS A 268 -15.39 20.25 26.43
C LYS A 268 -13.96 20.26 25.83
N GLY A 269 -13.82 20.51 24.53
CA GLY A 269 -12.53 20.54 23.83
C GLY A 269 -11.88 19.16 23.65
N VAL A 270 -12.70 18.11 23.53
CA VAL A 270 -12.27 16.72 23.32
C VAL A 270 -12.58 16.31 21.90
N ARG A 271 -11.63 15.65 21.25
CA ARG A 271 -11.83 15.05 19.92
C ARG A 271 -12.64 13.77 20.02
N VAL A 272 -13.42 13.48 18.97
CA VAL A 272 -14.27 12.30 18.91
C VAL A 272 -13.77 11.38 17.79
N ILE A 273 -13.36 10.18 18.17
CA ILE A 273 -12.93 9.11 17.28
C ILE A 273 -14.12 8.16 17.09
N GLY A 274 -14.59 7.98 15.86
CA GLY A 274 -15.61 6.99 15.51
C GLY A 274 -14.95 5.63 15.24
N ARG A 275 -15.15 4.64 16.12
CA ARG A 275 -14.65 3.28 15.90
C ARG A 275 -15.69 2.44 15.18
N ILE A 276 -15.26 1.78 14.10
CA ILE A 276 -16.09 0.87 13.31
C ILE A 276 -15.40 -0.49 13.25
N VAL A 277 -16.04 -1.51 13.81
CA VAL A 277 -15.63 -2.90 13.63
C VAL A 277 -16.06 -3.37 12.24
N ALA A 278 -15.10 -3.52 11.32
CA ALA A 278 -15.39 -3.71 9.90
C ALA A 278 -15.97 -5.10 9.58
N PHE A 279 -15.15 -6.15 9.69
CA PHE A 279 -15.47 -7.47 9.13
C PHE A 279 -15.89 -8.53 10.15
N ARG A 280 -15.89 -8.24 11.43
CA ARG A 280 -16.55 -9.07 12.43
C ARG A 280 -17.97 -8.55 12.64
N ASP A 281 -18.95 -9.20 12.02
CA ASP A 281 -20.32 -8.71 11.98
C ASP A 281 -21.33 -9.87 12.03
N GLY A 282 -21.81 -10.17 13.23
CA GLY A 282 -22.76 -11.26 13.46
C GLY A 282 -24.16 -11.04 12.87
N PRO A 283 -24.76 -9.85 13.00
CA PRO A 283 -26.02 -9.52 12.36
C PRO A 283 -25.98 -9.66 10.83
N LEU A 284 -24.97 -9.06 10.18
CA LEU A 284 -24.81 -9.13 8.74
C LEU A 284 -24.56 -10.55 8.25
N ALA A 285 -23.69 -11.31 8.96
CA ALA A 285 -23.41 -12.71 8.61
C ALA A 285 -24.65 -13.59 8.71
N ARG A 286 -25.51 -13.39 9.71
CA ARG A 286 -26.77 -14.11 9.87
C ARG A 286 -27.76 -13.76 8.77
N TRP A 287 -27.95 -12.47 8.54
CA TRP A 287 -28.84 -11.97 7.49
C TRP A 287 -28.41 -12.50 6.11
N ALA A 288 -27.13 -12.44 5.80
CA ALA A 288 -26.58 -12.95 4.54
C ALA A 288 -26.89 -14.46 4.35
N SER A 289 -26.73 -15.25 5.40
CA SER A 289 -27.05 -16.68 5.37
C SER A 289 -28.57 -16.95 5.18
N GLU A 290 -29.43 -16.10 5.72
CA GLU A 290 -30.90 -16.23 5.62
C GLU A 290 -31.46 -15.70 4.28
N ASN A 291 -30.67 -14.90 3.53
CA ASN A 291 -31.09 -14.21 2.30
C ASN A 291 -30.28 -14.66 1.06
N ASP A 292 -29.70 -15.85 1.06
CA ASP A 292 -28.92 -16.43 -0.04
C ASP A 292 -27.73 -15.54 -0.50
N ARG A 293 -27.16 -14.76 0.42
CA ARG A 293 -25.97 -13.90 0.16
C ARG A 293 -24.71 -14.50 0.82
N MET A 294 -24.50 -15.79 0.60
CA MET A 294 -23.33 -16.47 1.13
C MET A 294 -21.99 -15.92 0.61
N ASP A 295 -22.00 -15.15 -0.46
CA ASP A 295 -20.87 -14.40 -0.98
C ASP A 295 -20.41 -13.23 -0.05
N TRP A 296 -21.28 -12.82 0.88
CA TRP A 296 -20.97 -11.74 1.84
C TRP A 296 -20.22 -12.21 3.09
N VAL A 297 -20.08 -13.52 3.28
CA VAL A 297 -19.45 -14.09 4.47
C VAL A 297 -18.23 -14.91 4.13
N ILE A 298 -17.30 -14.99 5.07
CA ILE A 298 -16.25 -16.00 5.02
C ILE A 298 -16.91 -17.33 5.35
N GLN A 299 -16.71 -18.32 4.48
CA GLN A 299 -17.30 -19.65 4.61
C GLN A 299 -16.28 -20.65 5.15
N ASP A 300 -16.78 -21.72 5.73
CA ASP A 300 -16.01 -22.94 5.97
C ASP A 300 -15.95 -23.82 4.70
N ASN A 301 -15.16 -24.89 4.73
CA ASN A 301 -15.02 -25.81 3.59
C ASN A 301 -16.29 -26.63 3.26
N GLU A 302 -17.32 -26.56 4.08
CA GLU A 302 -18.62 -27.18 3.86
C GLU A 302 -19.63 -26.20 3.23
N GLY A 303 -19.21 -24.93 3.02
CA GLY A 303 -20.02 -23.85 2.45
C GLY A 303 -20.93 -23.17 3.47
N GLY A 304 -20.76 -23.45 4.76
CA GLY A 304 -21.44 -22.78 5.85
C GLY A 304 -20.72 -21.47 6.26
N VAL A 305 -21.42 -20.61 7.03
CA VAL A 305 -20.77 -19.43 7.63
C VAL A 305 -19.67 -19.88 8.58
N LEU A 306 -18.48 -19.35 8.44
CA LEU A 306 -17.40 -19.60 9.40
C LEU A 306 -17.82 -19.07 10.78
N SER A 307 -18.13 -20.00 11.70
CA SER A 307 -18.83 -19.68 12.97
C SER A 307 -17.98 -18.95 14.02
N LYS A 308 -16.74 -18.59 13.71
CA LYS A 308 -15.81 -17.94 14.65
C LYS A 308 -16.32 -16.55 15.03
N TYR A 309 -16.39 -16.26 16.32
CA TYR A 309 -16.85 -14.97 16.87
C TYR A 309 -18.23 -14.49 16.38
N GLY A 310 -19.12 -15.39 16.04
CA GLY A 310 -20.47 -15.06 15.58
C GLY A 310 -20.59 -14.77 14.08
N GLY A 311 -19.49 -14.81 13.35
CA GLY A 311 -19.41 -14.61 11.90
C GLY A 311 -18.44 -13.51 11.51
N PHE A 312 -17.76 -13.74 10.40
CA PHE A 312 -16.95 -12.75 9.72
C PHE A 312 -17.49 -12.53 8.31
N THR A 313 -17.59 -11.30 7.94
CA THR A 313 -17.98 -10.89 6.58
C THR A 313 -16.77 -10.84 5.66
N ASN A 314 -17.03 -10.96 4.36
CA ASN A 314 -16.00 -11.14 3.34
C ASN A 314 -15.47 -9.79 2.85
N VAL A 315 -14.21 -9.49 3.16
CA VAL A 315 -13.54 -8.26 2.74
C VAL A 315 -13.41 -8.11 1.21
N ALA A 316 -13.50 -9.20 0.45
CA ALA A 316 -13.48 -9.15 -1.02
C ALA A 316 -14.84 -8.76 -1.64
N ASN A 317 -15.91 -8.72 -0.84
CA ASN A 317 -17.25 -8.38 -1.32
C ASN A 317 -17.51 -6.87 -1.27
N ALA A 318 -17.92 -6.29 -2.40
CA ALA A 318 -18.11 -4.85 -2.55
C ALA A 318 -19.27 -4.31 -1.67
N ASP A 319 -20.42 -5.02 -1.61
CA ASP A 319 -21.58 -4.59 -0.83
C ASP A 319 -21.25 -4.55 0.68
N VAL A 320 -20.42 -5.51 1.15
CA VAL A 320 -19.95 -5.54 2.54
C VAL A 320 -19.04 -4.35 2.85
N ARG A 321 -18.19 -3.98 1.90
CA ARG A 321 -17.33 -2.78 2.03
C ARG A 321 -18.17 -1.52 2.06
N GLU A 322 -19.08 -1.37 1.10
CA GLU A 322 -20.00 -0.22 0.98
C GLU A 322 -20.76 0.01 2.29
N TYR A 323 -21.36 -1.04 2.87
CA TYR A 323 -22.05 -0.94 4.17
C TYR A 323 -21.18 -0.34 5.29
N ASN A 324 -19.92 -0.74 5.38
CA ASN A 324 -19.01 -0.17 6.39
C ASN A 324 -18.60 1.27 6.06
N ILE A 325 -18.43 1.58 4.78
CA ILE A 325 -18.09 2.93 4.31
C ILE A 325 -19.26 3.88 4.53
N ASP A 326 -20.50 3.46 4.26
CA ASP A 326 -21.72 4.26 4.50
C ASP A 326 -21.86 4.66 5.98
N LEU A 327 -21.59 3.71 6.90
CA LEU A 327 -21.59 4.02 8.34
C LEU A 327 -20.48 5.02 8.72
N ALA A 328 -19.32 4.94 8.09
CA ALA A 328 -18.23 5.88 8.31
C ALA A 328 -18.57 7.27 7.75
N GLU A 329 -19.12 7.31 6.54
CA GLU A 329 -19.56 8.54 5.89
C GLU A 329 -20.60 9.28 6.74
N GLU A 330 -21.62 8.57 7.18
CA GLU A 330 -22.64 9.11 8.08
C GLU A 330 -22.04 9.63 9.39
N ALA A 331 -21.16 8.87 10.02
CA ALA A 331 -20.52 9.28 11.28
C ALA A 331 -19.70 10.57 11.09
N ILE A 332 -19.01 10.73 9.97
CA ILE A 332 -18.27 11.94 9.60
C ILE A 332 -19.24 13.11 9.40
N ASP A 333 -20.31 12.91 8.66
CA ASP A 333 -21.32 13.94 8.37
C ASP A 333 -22.02 14.40 9.67
N ARG A 334 -22.15 13.50 10.65
CA ARG A 334 -22.63 13.82 12.00
C ARG A 334 -21.57 14.43 12.91
N GLY A 335 -20.31 14.49 12.47
CA GLY A 335 -19.26 15.33 13.06
C GLY A 335 -18.18 14.60 13.87
N VAL A 336 -17.90 13.32 13.66
CA VAL A 336 -16.68 12.71 14.23
C VAL A 336 -15.43 13.33 13.59
N ASP A 337 -14.33 13.37 14.34
CA ASP A 337 -13.09 13.99 13.89
C ASP A 337 -12.15 13.00 13.18
N GLU A 338 -12.39 11.70 13.35
CA GLU A 338 -11.62 10.61 12.73
C GLU A 338 -12.36 9.28 12.76
N ILE A 339 -12.03 8.39 11.80
CA ILE A 339 -12.53 7.01 11.74
C ILE A 339 -11.40 6.07 12.12
N LEU A 340 -11.67 5.18 13.08
CA LEU A 340 -10.77 4.10 13.45
C LEU A 340 -11.39 2.76 13.06
N TRP A 341 -10.83 2.14 12.03
CA TRP A 341 -11.21 0.80 11.61
C TRP A 341 -10.65 -0.25 12.56
N ASP A 342 -11.52 -1.10 13.10
CA ASP A 342 -11.12 -2.26 13.87
C ASP A 342 -11.61 -3.54 13.20
N TYR A 343 -11.01 -4.68 13.54
CA TYR A 343 -11.26 -5.96 12.86
C TYR A 343 -11.20 -5.87 11.32
N VAL A 344 -10.39 -4.96 10.82
CA VAL A 344 -10.05 -4.85 9.40
C VAL A 344 -9.02 -5.93 9.08
N ARG A 345 -9.50 -7.17 9.11
CA ARG A 345 -8.70 -8.38 9.03
C ARG A 345 -9.57 -9.62 8.84
N ARG A 346 -8.96 -10.75 8.48
CA ARG A 346 -9.60 -12.06 8.59
C ARG A 346 -9.58 -12.59 10.04
N PRO A 347 -10.39 -13.59 10.38
CA PRO A 347 -10.27 -14.30 11.67
C PRO A 347 -8.93 -15.05 11.74
N GLU A 348 -8.45 -15.29 12.96
CA GLU A 348 -7.30 -16.15 13.22
C GLU A 348 -7.62 -17.60 12.85
N GLY A 349 -6.63 -18.35 12.43
CA GLY A 349 -6.73 -19.76 12.10
C GLY A 349 -6.10 -20.09 10.75
N ASP A 350 -6.22 -21.34 10.38
CA ASP A 350 -5.71 -21.85 9.12
C ASP A 350 -6.55 -21.32 7.95
N ILE A 351 -5.90 -20.65 7.00
CA ILE A 351 -6.59 -20.08 5.84
C ILE A 351 -7.19 -21.18 4.95
N GLU A 352 -6.57 -22.36 4.90
CA GLU A 352 -7.09 -23.50 4.14
C GLU A 352 -8.46 -24.00 4.65
N GLN A 353 -8.91 -23.52 5.82
CA GLN A 353 -10.24 -23.78 6.38
C GLN A 353 -11.22 -22.63 6.13
N MET A 354 -10.84 -21.66 5.34
CA MET A 354 -11.63 -20.46 5.04
C MET A 354 -11.84 -20.37 3.53
N VAL A 355 -13.04 -20.02 3.13
CA VAL A 355 -13.38 -19.75 1.74
C VAL A 355 -13.86 -18.30 1.64
N PHE A 356 -13.25 -17.53 0.72
CA PHE A 356 -13.58 -16.14 0.45
C PHE A 356 -14.25 -16.05 -0.92
N PRO A 357 -15.58 -16.11 -1.02
CA PRO A 357 -16.26 -16.08 -2.31
C PRO A 357 -15.90 -14.84 -3.12
N GLY A 358 -15.54 -15.03 -4.38
CA GLY A 358 -15.18 -13.92 -5.28
C GLY A 358 -13.75 -13.39 -5.13
N LEU A 359 -12.97 -13.89 -4.16
CA LEU A 359 -11.56 -13.53 -4.03
C LEU A 359 -10.80 -13.97 -5.28
N GLN A 360 -10.10 -13.04 -5.90
CA GLN A 360 -9.25 -13.34 -7.06
C GLN A 360 -7.88 -13.79 -6.59
N VAL A 361 -7.50 -14.99 -6.92
CA VAL A 361 -6.21 -15.61 -6.56
C VAL A 361 -5.44 -15.96 -7.83
N PRO A 362 -4.17 -15.59 -7.95
CA PRO A 362 -3.40 -15.88 -9.17
C PRO A 362 -3.09 -17.37 -9.36
N ASP A 363 -3.03 -18.14 -8.27
CA ASP A 363 -2.83 -19.60 -8.26
C ASP A 363 -3.48 -20.21 -7.01
N ASP A 364 -3.67 -21.54 -6.99
CA ASP A 364 -4.35 -22.26 -5.89
C ASP A 364 -3.44 -22.51 -4.66
N SER A 365 -2.38 -21.72 -4.47
CA SER A 365 -1.51 -21.88 -3.29
C SER A 365 -2.04 -21.11 -2.08
N PRO A 366 -1.86 -21.64 -0.84
CA PRO A 366 -2.22 -20.91 0.37
C PRO A 366 -1.50 -19.56 0.52
N GLU A 367 -0.30 -19.43 -0.02
CA GLU A 367 0.47 -18.19 -0.04
C GLU A 367 -0.13 -17.15 -0.97
N ALA A 368 -0.66 -17.55 -2.14
CA ALA A 368 -1.38 -16.65 -3.04
C ALA A 368 -2.69 -16.18 -2.42
N GLU A 369 -3.42 -17.08 -1.77
CA GLU A 369 -4.65 -16.75 -1.06
C GLU A 369 -4.41 -15.76 0.11
N LYS A 370 -3.36 -15.98 0.91
CA LYS A 370 -2.96 -15.04 1.98
C LYS A 370 -2.64 -13.65 1.40
N ARG A 371 -1.87 -13.59 0.31
CA ARG A 371 -1.58 -12.32 -0.36
C ARG A 371 -2.86 -11.65 -0.86
N ALA A 372 -3.74 -12.38 -1.55
CA ALA A 372 -4.98 -11.84 -2.06
C ALA A 372 -5.90 -11.29 -0.93
N VAL A 373 -5.96 -11.95 0.22
CA VAL A 373 -6.67 -11.44 1.41
C VAL A 373 -6.01 -10.17 1.94
N ASN A 374 -4.67 -10.15 2.06
CA ASN A 374 -3.91 -8.97 2.48
C ASN A 374 -4.20 -7.78 1.54
N ASP A 375 -4.14 -8.00 0.23
CA ASP A 375 -4.39 -6.99 -0.80
C ASP A 375 -5.82 -6.43 -0.70
N ASN A 376 -6.80 -7.27 -0.41
CA ASN A 376 -8.18 -6.83 -0.21
C ASN A 376 -8.37 -6.01 1.07
N VAL A 377 -7.68 -6.33 2.16
CA VAL A 377 -7.66 -5.52 3.38
C VAL A 377 -7.06 -4.15 3.11
N VAL A 378 -5.91 -4.10 2.42
CA VAL A 378 -5.25 -2.83 2.05
C VAL A 378 -6.11 -2.02 1.09
N SER A 379 -6.69 -2.67 0.08
CA SER A 379 -7.60 -2.04 -0.88
C SER A 379 -8.84 -1.43 -0.22
N PHE A 380 -9.43 -2.09 0.79
CA PHE A 380 -10.52 -1.50 1.58
C PHE A 380 -10.08 -0.22 2.31
N LEU A 381 -8.90 -0.24 2.92
CA LEU A 381 -8.36 0.95 3.62
C LEU A 381 -8.03 2.09 2.63
N ALA A 382 -7.54 1.77 1.44
CA ALA A 382 -7.31 2.74 0.38
C ALA A 382 -8.64 3.33 -0.15
N GLU A 383 -9.67 2.50 -0.31
CA GLU A 383 -11.00 2.91 -0.76
C GLU A 383 -11.68 3.84 0.26
N SER A 384 -11.79 3.38 1.51
CA SER A 384 -12.37 4.18 2.59
C SER A 384 -11.55 5.44 2.88
N GLY A 385 -10.24 5.36 2.74
CA GLY A 385 -9.33 6.48 2.97
C GLY A 385 -9.54 7.65 2.01
N ARG A 386 -9.86 7.39 0.75
CA ARG A 386 -10.23 8.46 -0.20
C ARG A 386 -11.47 9.21 0.28
N MET A 387 -12.54 8.50 0.65
CA MET A 387 -13.77 9.09 1.18
C MET A 387 -13.51 9.92 2.45
N VAL A 388 -12.73 9.39 3.39
CA VAL A 388 -12.38 10.05 4.65
C VAL A 388 -11.53 11.31 4.38
N ARG A 389 -10.55 11.22 3.48
CA ARG A 389 -9.67 12.33 3.11
C ARG A 389 -10.41 13.46 2.44
N ASP A 390 -11.36 13.17 1.55
CA ASP A 390 -12.17 14.17 0.85
C ASP A 390 -13.03 15.02 1.81
N ARG A 391 -13.26 14.51 3.03
CA ARG A 391 -13.98 15.19 4.11
C ARG A 391 -13.08 15.83 5.18
N CYS A 392 -11.77 15.86 4.94
CA CYS A 392 -10.80 16.42 5.89
C CYS A 392 -10.75 15.71 7.25
N VAL A 393 -10.98 14.42 7.27
CA VAL A 393 -11.03 13.58 8.47
C VAL A 393 -9.85 12.61 8.47
N TYR A 394 -9.36 12.23 9.65
CA TYR A 394 -8.27 11.26 9.79
C TYR A 394 -8.79 9.83 9.72
N GLN A 395 -7.99 8.94 9.12
CA GLN A 395 -8.24 7.51 9.11
C GLN A 395 -7.18 6.75 9.88
N GLY A 396 -7.61 5.85 10.77
CA GLY A 396 -6.73 4.92 11.46
C GLY A 396 -7.16 3.47 11.31
N ALA A 397 -6.24 2.56 11.59
CA ALA A 397 -6.51 1.12 11.66
C ALA A 397 -5.97 0.49 12.94
N SER A 398 -6.82 -0.25 13.66
CA SER A 398 -6.41 -1.08 14.77
C SER A 398 -5.73 -2.35 14.27
N LEU A 399 -4.48 -2.57 14.67
CA LEU A 399 -3.71 -3.73 14.26
C LEU A 399 -3.48 -4.67 15.43
N PHE A 400 -3.72 -5.95 15.20
CA PHE A 400 -3.50 -6.96 16.22
C PHE A 400 -2.01 -7.11 16.52
N GLY A 401 -1.62 -7.27 17.79
CA GLY A 401 -0.21 -7.23 18.19
C GLY A 401 0.71 -8.17 17.44
N ILE A 402 0.20 -9.33 16.97
CA ILE A 402 0.99 -10.30 16.18
C ILE A 402 1.30 -9.83 14.75
N ALA A 403 0.62 -8.81 14.23
CA ALA A 403 0.73 -8.38 12.83
C ALA A 403 2.16 -8.00 12.43
N ALA A 404 2.94 -7.40 13.33
CA ALA A 404 4.33 -7.05 13.05
C ALA A 404 5.23 -8.28 12.81
N ARG A 405 4.92 -9.43 13.43
CA ARG A 405 5.71 -10.68 13.33
C ARG A 405 5.14 -11.68 12.34
N ASN A 406 3.83 -11.76 12.25
CA ASN A 406 3.12 -12.73 11.42
C ASN A 406 1.85 -12.09 10.83
N PRO A 407 2.00 -11.17 9.86
CA PRO A 407 0.87 -10.48 9.24
C PRO A 407 -0.12 -11.43 8.58
N ASP A 408 0.38 -12.50 7.97
CA ASP A 408 -0.43 -13.47 7.23
C ASP A 408 -1.33 -14.32 8.13
N ALA A 409 -1.05 -14.38 9.45
CA ALA A 409 -1.92 -15.08 10.39
C ALA A 409 -3.34 -14.49 10.45
N ILE A 410 -3.47 -13.21 10.14
CA ILE A 410 -4.71 -12.44 10.31
C ILE A 410 -5.03 -11.50 9.13
N GLY A 411 -4.18 -11.42 8.11
CA GLY A 411 -4.40 -10.54 6.96
C GLY A 411 -4.15 -9.06 7.27
N GLN A 412 -3.10 -8.74 8.03
CA GLN A 412 -2.72 -7.35 8.36
C GLN A 412 -1.26 -7.06 8.00
N PRO A 413 -0.94 -6.81 6.73
CA PRO A 413 0.41 -6.43 6.29
C PRO A 413 0.73 -5.01 6.73
N VAL A 414 1.50 -4.88 7.83
CA VAL A 414 1.81 -3.59 8.48
C VAL A 414 2.41 -2.56 7.51
N PRO A 415 3.39 -2.89 6.63
CA PRO A 415 3.96 -1.92 5.71
C PRO A 415 2.94 -1.31 4.75
N ASP A 416 2.05 -2.14 4.21
CA ASP A 416 1.08 -1.71 3.21
C ASP A 416 -0.11 -0.97 3.84
N ILE A 417 -0.57 -1.42 5.01
CA ILE A 417 -1.58 -0.71 5.81
C ILE A 417 -1.06 0.67 6.21
N ALA A 418 0.19 0.77 6.70
CA ALA A 418 0.77 2.02 7.16
C ALA A 418 0.87 3.10 6.07
N ARG A 419 0.84 2.73 4.79
CA ARG A 419 0.82 3.68 3.67
C ARG A 419 -0.58 4.17 3.32
N ASN A 420 -1.63 3.49 3.80
CA ASN A 420 -3.02 3.75 3.45
C ASN A 420 -3.86 4.27 4.61
N VAL A 421 -3.22 4.66 5.72
CA VAL A 421 -3.87 5.27 6.89
C VAL A 421 -3.01 6.40 7.45
N ASP A 422 -3.61 7.33 8.17
CA ASP A 422 -2.90 8.43 8.84
C ASP A 422 -2.21 7.94 10.13
N TYR A 423 -2.81 6.97 10.80
CA TYR A 423 -2.21 6.34 11.96
C TYR A 423 -2.56 4.86 12.06
N ILE A 424 -1.67 4.09 12.67
CA ILE A 424 -1.95 2.73 13.10
C ILE A 424 -2.09 2.69 14.62
N ALA A 425 -3.05 1.88 15.09
CA ALA A 425 -3.32 1.68 16.50
C ALA A 425 -3.00 0.21 16.89
N PRO A 426 -1.73 -0.11 17.22
CA PRO A 426 -1.34 -1.48 17.55
C PRO A 426 -1.87 -1.89 18.92
N MET A 427 -2.47 -3.08 19.00
CA MET A 427 -2.99 -3.69 20.23
C MET A 427 -1.89 -4.50 20.92
N LEU A 428 -1.06 -3.83 21.70
CA LEU A 428 0.11 -4.43 22.35
C LEU A 428 -0.17 -4.86 23.80
N TYR A 429 -1.39 -5.31 24.09
CA TYR A 429 -1.81 -5.67 25.43
C TYR A 429 -0.90 -6.72 26.09
N PRO A 430 -0.23 -6.42 27.20
CA PRO A 430 0.71 -7.33 27.85
C PRO A 430 0.14 -8.71 28.16
N SER A 431 -1.16 -8.79 28.49
CA SER A 431 -1.84 -10.07 28.80
C SER A 431 -2.07 -10.97 27.59
N HIS A 432 -1.91 -10.47 26.36
CA HIS A 432 -2.12 -11.24 25.13
C HIS A 432 -0.85 -11.90 24.61
N TRP A 433 0.31 -11.58 25.20
CA TRP A 433 1.58 -12.18 24.84
C TRP A 433 1.87 -13.41 25.70
N VAL A 434 2.45 -14.44 25.07
CA VAL A 434 2.87 -15.64 25.79
C VAL A 434 4.30 -15.51 26.31
N ARG A 435 4.65 -16.32 27.29
CA ARG A 435 5.97 -16.34 27.90
C ARG A 435 7.09 -16.49 26.87
N GLY A 436 8.10 -15.64 26.92
CA GLY A 436 9.27 -15.68 26.06
C GLY A 436 9.11 -14.96 24.73
N GLU A 437 7.92 -14.46 24.39
CA GLU A 437 7.77 -13.58 23.23
C GLU A 437 8.58 -12.30 23.43
N TYR A 438 9.21 -11.84 22.37
CA TYR A 438 10.18 -10.74 22.40
C TYR A 438 11.28 -10.91 23.49
N ARG A 439 11.54 -12.14 23.95
CA ARG A 439 12.47 -12.49 25.05
C ARG A 439 12.04 -11.94 26.41
N VAL A 440 10.77 -11.60 26.59
CA VAL A 440 10.19 -11.18 27.87
C VAL A 440 9.66 -12.41 28.61
N ASP A 441 10.17 -12.67 29.81
CA ASP A 441 9.84 -13.89 30.55
C ASP A 441 8.39 -13.94 31.02
N HIS A 442 7.85 -12.81 31.44
CA HIS A 442 6.48 -12.68 31.96
C HIS A 442 5.82 -11.42 31.39
N PRO A 443 5.39 -11.44 30.10
CA PRO A 443 4.87 -10.23 29.42
C PRO A 443 3.81 -9.50 30.23
N ASN A 444 2.83 -10.20 30.77
CA ASN A 444 1.75 -9.59 31.56
C ASN A 444 2.23 -8.93 32.86
N ALA A 445 3.36 -9.37 33.43
CA ALA A 445 3.97 -8.79 34.63
C ALA A 445 5.13 -7.80 34.30
N GLN A 446 5.45 -7.66 33.03
CA GLN A 446 6.51 -6.79 32.51
C GLN A 446 5.95 -5.89 31.40
N PRO A 447 4.94 -5.04 31.71
CA PRO A 447 4.23 -4.27 30.68
C PRO A 447 5.12 -3.29 29.92
N TYR A 448 6.12 -2.69 30.56
CA TYR A 448 7.08 -1.83 29.89
C TYR A 448 7.89 -2.62 28.83
N ASP A 449 8.51 -3.72 29.24
CA ASP A 449 9.44 -4.46 28.37
C ASP A 449 8.75 -5.02 27.13
N ILE A 450 7.51 -5.55 27.29
CA ILE A 450 6.79 -6.14 26.17
C ILE A 450 6.24 -5.09 25.22
N VAL A 451 5.78 -3.94 25.73
CA VAL A 451 5.29 -2.84 24.90
C VAL A 451 6.46 -2.19 24.14
N GLU A 452 7.58 -1.90 24.82
CA GLU A 452 8.77 -1.37 24.15
C GLU A 452 9.23 -2.27 23.00
N ALA A 453 9.39 -3.56 23.25
CA ALA A 453 9.89 -4.50 22.26
C ALA A 453 8.94 -4.70 21.07
N SER A 454 7.63 -4.82 21.34
CA SER A 454 6.63 -5.03 20.29
C SER A 454 6.36 -3.76 19.48
N LEU A 455 6.32 -2.59 20.12
CA LEU A 455 6.15 -1.31 19.43
C LEU A 455 7.35 -1.00 18.53
N SER A 456 8.58 -1.27 19.00
CA SER A 456 9.79 -1.15 18.15
C SER A 456 9.71 -2.01 16.89
N ASP A 457 9.06 -3.17 16.95
CA ASP A 457 8.86 -4.04 15.79
C ASP A 457 7.86 -3.40 14.80
N PHE A 458 6.75 -2.86 15.28
CA PHE A 458 5.80 -2.10 14.45
C PHE A 458 6.47 -0.90 13.78
N GLN A 459 7.25 -0.09 14.52
CA GLN A 459 7.97 1.06 13.95
C GLN A 459 8.93 0.66 12.83
N ARG A 460 9.65 -0.46 12.99
CA ARG A 460 10.53 -0.98 11.93
C ARG A 460 9.75 -1.42 10.69
N LYS A 461 8.58 -2.04 10.87
CA LYS A 461 7.74 -2.51 9.76
C LYS A 461 7.04 -1.36 9.03
N ALA A 462 6.69 -0.31 9.73
CA ALA A 462 6.07 0.88 9.16
C ALA A 462 7.09 1.95 8.70
N ALA A 463 8.39 1.65 8.78
CA ALA A 463 9.44 2.61 8.41
C ALA A 463 9.28 3.08 6.95
N GLY A 464 9.41 4.39 6.73
CA GLY A 464 9.27 5.01 5.41
C GLY A 464 7.84 5.36 4.99
N SER A 465 6.82 4.99 5.76
CA SER A 465 5.43 5.38 5.47
C SER A 465 5.05 6.78 5.99
N GLY A 466 5.77 7.30 7.00
CA GLY A 466 5.38 8.53 7.68
C GLY A 466 4.13 8.42 8.58
N VAL A 467 3.57 7.20 8.75
CA VAL A 467 2.37 6.94 9.55
C VAL A 467 2.58 7.29 11.03
N ALA A 468 1.56 7.87 11.67
CA ALA A 468 1.55 8.09 13.10
C ALA A 468 1.20 6.79 13.86
N PHE A 469 1.55 6.75 15.14
CA PHE A 469 1.18 5.66 16.05
C PHE A 469 0.24 6.17 17.14
N ASN A 470 -0.84 5.42 17.40
CA ASN A 470 -1.78 5.68 18.48
C ASN A 470 -2.03 4.37 19.24
N LEU A 471 -1.18 4.09 20.24
CA LEU A 471 -1.08 2.79 20.92
C LEU A 471 -2.35 2.45 21.73
N TRP A 472 -2.89 1.26 21.54
CA TRP A 472 -3.84 0.68 22.47
C TRP A 472 -3.16 0.19 23.74
N VAL A 473 -3.56 0.75 24.89
CA VAL A 473 -3.02 0.48 26.23
C VAL A 473 -4.01 -0.36 27.04
N GLN A 474 -3.52 -1.44 27.65
CA GLN A 474 -4.30 -2.30 28.52
C GLN A 474 -4.60 -1.57 29.86
N ASP A 475 -5.87 -1.28 30.13
CA ASP A 475 -6.35 -0.82 31.45
C ASP A 475 -7.41 -1.80 32.00
N PHE A 476 -7.06 -3.08 32.01
CA PHE A 476 -7.89 -4.16 32.55
C PHE A 476 -7.01 -5.28 33.10
N SER A 477 -7.57 -6.11 34.00
CA SER A 477 -6.85 -7.20 34.67
C SER A 477 -7.20 -8.55 34.06
N ILE A 478 -6.20 -9.31 33.59
CA ILE A 478 -6.29 -10.72 33.23
C ILE A 478 -5.12 -11.45 33.88
N GLY A 479 -5.42 -12.40 34.76
CA GLY A 479 -4.42 -13.22 35.44
C GLY A 479 -3.69 -12.52 36.58
N ILE A 480 -3.28 -11.26 36.38
CA ILE A 480 -2.69 -10.39 37.42
C ILE A 480 -3.46 -9.07 37.51
N PRO A 481 -3.47 -8.42 38.67
CA PRO A 481 -4.06 -7.09 38.81
C PRO A 481 -3.29 -6.03 38.02
N TYR A 482 -4.01 -5.15 37.36
CA TYR A 482 -3.50 -3.94 36.71
C TYR A 482 -4.00 -2.72 37.48
N GLY A 483 -3.10 -1.84 37.81
CA GLY A 483 -3.34 -0.57 38.47
C GLY A 483 -2.58 0.57 37.80
N PRO A 484 -2.44 1.72 38.49
CA PRO A 484 -1.79 2.90 37.92
C PRO A 484 -0.36 2.66 37.43
N GLU A 485 0.39 1.77 38.08
CA GLU A 485 1.80 1.49 37.75
C GLU A 485 1.91 0.71 36.43
N GLU A 486 1.08 -0.34 36.25
CA GLU A 486 1.12 -1.18 35.05
C GLU A 486 0.59 -0.45 33.81
N VAL A 487 -0.45 0.40 33.99
CA VAL A 487 -0.97 1.23 32.90
C VAL A 487 0.06 2.28 32.48
N ARG A 488 0.66 2.96 33.47
CA ARG A 488 1.69 4.00 33.23
C ARG A 488 2.92 3.42 32.55
N ALA A 489 3.38 2.24 32.95
CA ALA A 489 4.54 1.59 32.35
C ALA A 489 4.41 1.36 30.84
N GLN A 490 3.19 1.08 30.35
CA GLN A 490 2.92 0.92 28.92
C GLN A 490 3.03 2.28 28.18
N ILE A 491 2.48 3.35 28.79
CA ILE A 491 2.54 4.72 28.23
C ILE A 491 4.00 5.21 28.20
N GLU A 492 4.76 4.97 29.28
CA GLU A 492 6.18 5.35 29.38
C GLU A 492 7.03 4.60 28.32
N ALA A 493 6.80 3.30 28.14
CA ALA A 493 7.49 2.52 27.11
C ALA A 493 7.24 3.08 25.69
N ALA A 494 6.01 3.51 25.40
CA ALA A 494 5.69 4.14 24.13
C ALA A 494 6.37 5.53 23.99
N ALA A 495 6.34 6.34 25.06
CA ALA A 495 6.94 7.67 25.07
C ALA A 495 8.48 7.61 24.89
N ASP A 496 9.17 6.64 25.47
CA ASP A 496 10.61 6.43 25.29
C ASP A 496 10.99 6.06 23.83
N LEU A 497 10.02 5.54 23.07
CA LEU A 497 10.13 5.30 21.63
C LEU A 497 9.60 6.46 20.77
N GLY A 498 9.27 7.61 21.38
CA GLY A 498 8.75 8.79 20.68
C GLY A 498 7.27 8.72 20.32
N VAL A 499 6.51 7.75 20.86
CA VAL A 499 5.07 7.63 20.65
C VAL A 499 4.32 8.17 21.88
N GLU A 500 3.73 9.35 21.73
CA GLU A 500 3.01 10.04 22.79
C GLU A 500 1.48 9.88 22.72
N ASN A 501 0.98 9.28 21.61
CA ASN A 501 -0.44 9.04 21.41
C ASN A 501 -0.83 7.66 21.92
N TRP A 502 -1.95 7.58 22.62
CA TRP A 502 -2.46 6.34 23.18
C TRP A 502 -3.98 6.37 23.39
N LEU A 503 -4.56 5.17 23.38
CA LEU A 503 -5.96 4.89 23.69
C LEU A 503 -6.03 3.85 24.80
N LEU A 504 -6.63 4.17 25.95
CA LEU A 504 -6.88 3.17 26.98
C LEU A 504 -8.03 2.26 26.57
N TRP A 505 -7.82 0.97 26.73
CA TRP A 505 -8.84 -0.05 26.52
C TRP A 505 -9.26 -0.70 27.84
N ASN A 506 -10.55 -0.63 28.15
CA ASN A 506 -11.20 -1.39 29.19
C ASN A 506 -12.62 -1.74 28.75
N ALA A 507 -12.91 -3.05 28.61
CA ALA A 507 -14.21 -3.53 28.12
C ALA A 507 -15.40 -3.11 29.00
N THR A 508 -15.15 -2.74 30.27
CA THR A 508 -16.19 -2.26 31.22
C THR A 508 -16.26 -0.73 31.31
N VAL A 509 -15.42 -0.02 30.53
CA VAL A 509 -15.31 1.43 30.53
C VAL A 509 -15.02 2.01 31.94
N ARG A 510 -14.24 1.27 32.73
CA ARG A 510 -13.79 1.67 34.08
C ARG A 510 -12.29 1.83 34.07
N TYR A 511 -11.86 3.05 33.89
CA TYR A 511 -10.46 3.42 33.71
C TYR A 511 -9.76 3.77 35.02
N THR A 512 -8.43 3.80 34.97
CA THR A 512 -7.53 4.08 36.10
C THR A 512 -6.96 5.50 35.97
N PRO A 513 -7.68 6.57 36.38
CA PRO A 513 -7.26 7.95 36.14
C PRO A 513 -5.95 8.33 36.86
N ASP A 514 -5.58 7.62 37.93
CA ASP A 514 -4.32 7.84 38.68
C ASP A 514 -3.07 7.36 37.90
N ALA A 515 -3.26 6.59 36.80
CA ALA A 515 -2.18 6.27 35.88
C ALA A 515 -1.73 7.47 35.06
N ILE A 516 -2.62 8.44 34.83
CA ILE A 516 -2.41 9.55 33.90
C ILE A 516 -1.98 10.79 34.69
N THR A 517 -0.76 11.28 34.41
CA THR A 517 -0.29 12.57 34.93
C THR A 517 -0.65 13.71 33.96
N PRO A 518 -0.71 14.97 34.43
CA PRO A 518 -1.04 16.10 33.55
C PRO A 518 -0.07 16.28 32.37
N GLU A 519 1.19 15.89 32.53
CA GLU A 519 2.24 16.02 31.51
C GLU A 519 2.07 15.02 30.37
N MET A 520 1.31 13.94 30.62
CA MET A 520 1.01 12.92 29.60
C MET A 520 -0.12 13.33 28.65
N VAL A 521 -0.85 14.42 28.95
CA VAL A 521 -2.02 14.84 28.17
C VAL A 521 -1.77 16.20 27.54
N LYS A 522 -1.72 16.22 26.22
CA LYS A 522 -1.51 17.42 25.42
C LYS A 522 -2.82 17.88 24.76
N ARG A 523 -2.86 19.13 24.37
CA ARG A 523 -3.90 19.59 23.43
C ARG A 523 -3.62 19.03 22.04
N PRO A 524 -4.62 19.02 21.15
CA PRO A 524 -4.41 18.57 19.77
C PRO A 524 -3.27 19.30 19.03
N ASP A 525 -2.93 20.54 19.45
CA ASP A 525 -1.80 21.33 18.93
C ASP A 525 -0.44 20.96 19.59
N GLY A 526 -0.41 19.94 20.44
CA GLY A 526 0.78 19.49 21.17
C GLY A 526 1.14 20.30 22.42
N SER A 527 0.42 21.36 22.74
CA SER A 527 0.67 22.15 23.96
C SER A 527 0.11 21.45 25.21
N LEU A 528 0.74 21.68 26.38
CA LEU A 528 0.21 21.18 27.65
C LEU A 528 -1.08 21.91 28.04
N ARG A 529 -2.01 21.23 28.72
CA ARG A 529 -3.23 21.85 29.23
C ARG A 529 -2.89 22.82 30.36
N PRO A 530 -3.58 24.01 30.48
CA PRO A 530 -3.39 24.91 31.59
C PRO A 530 -3.84 24.25 32.88
N GLY A 531 -2.97 24.24 33.92
CA GLY A 531 -3.26 23.68 35.23
C GLY A 531 -2.59 22.35 35.53
N SER A 532 -1.72 21.87 34.65
CA SER A 532 -0.78 20.76 34.90
C SER A 532 0.35 21.17 35.84
#